data_87e3100d4a18cd781223d05532da3f4c
#
_entry.id   87e3100d4a18cd781223d05532da3f4c
#
_cell.length_a   1.000
_cell.length_b   1.000
_cell.length_c   1.000
_cell.angle_alpha   90.00
_cell.angle_beta   90.00
_cell.angle_gamma   90.00
#
_symmetry.space_group_name_H-M   'P 1'
#
loop_
_entity.id
_entity.type
_entity.pdbx_description
1 polymer ?
#
loop_
_entity_poly.entity_id
_entity_poly.type
_entity_poly.pdbx_seq_one_letter_code
_entity_poly.pdbx_strand_id
1 'polypeptide(L)'
;MGCGGGGKPAEGPGEAADSGAEPSGESGENAASSEGDGGAPVEKKDECVGFDIGNIEDVLMKSACEEPSAKPDSLPTVDMKGKLEVTVAASPTKVAPGGKSDLVVTFANKTKAPLTLHFRIDPVPRFDTETFDAKNKRVDMPAGNPPPPPKGQSAPPPSEVKAAKVTIAPNGFARARVPWEAVKMKWAPEKVRGTSPEKGYPRNPAGPLPKGKYTVKVKTPLVGVSEGSDHEVSAPKVELEIGG
;
A
#
# COMPACT_ATOMS: atom_id res chain seq x y z
N MET A 1 -29.91 53.27 -10.96
CA MET A 1 -29.88 53.20 -12.45
C MET A 1 -29.01 52.02 -12.80
N GLY A 2 -29.37 50.95 -13.39
CA GLY A 2 -30.46 50.41 -14.14
C GLY A 2 -30.12 48.94 -14.26
N CYS A 3 -31.05 48.07 -14.05
CA CYS A 3 -31.76 47.17 -14.98
C CYS A 3 -30.78 46.33 -15.84
N GLY A 4 -30.89 45.03 -15.99
CA GLY A 4 -31.98 44.08 -15.90
C GLY A 4 -31.66 42.93 -16.83
N GLY A 5 -32.36 41.84 -16.73
CA GLY A 5 -32.55 40.77 -17.71
C GLY A 5 -31.85 39.47 -17.36
N GLY A 6 -32.43 38.36 -16.99
CA GLY A 6 -33.78 37.84 -17.27
C GLY A 6 -33.72 36.92 -18.49
N GLY A 7 -33.65 35.60 -18.25
CA GLY A 7 -33.75 34.62 -19.31
C GLY A 7 -33.76 33.18 -18.80
N LYS A 8 -34.93 32.72 -18.47
CA LYS A 8 -35.45 31.33 -18.48
C LYS A 8 -36.53 31.32 -19.59
N PRO A 9 -37.11 30.21 -20.04
CA PRO A 9 -36.80 28.76 -20.01
C PRO A 9 -36.98 28.11 -21.40
N ALA A 10 -36.77 26.80 -21.49
CA ALA A 10 -37.53 25.97 -22.43
C ALA A 10 -37.56 24.51 -21.94
N GLU A 11 -38.75 24.13 -21.50
CA GLU A 11 -39.23 22.76 -21.39
C GLU A 11 -39.60 22.26 -22.80
N GLY A 12 -39.52 20.97 -22.99
CA GLY A 12 -40.15 20.28 -24.10
C GLY A 12 -40.09 18.76 -23.89
N PRO A 13 -41.28 18.13 -23.81
CA PRO A 13 -41.39 16.68 -23.55
C PRO A 13 -41.47 15.88 -24.86
N GLY A 14 -41.09 14.58 -24.76
CA GLY A 14 -41.21 13.63 -25.88
C GLY A 14 -41.39 12.22 -25.34
N GLU A 15 -42.63 11.86 -25.04
CA GLU A 15 -43.12 10.49 -24.96
C GLU A 15 -43.07 9.81 -26.33
N ALA A 16 -42.67 8.56 -26.39
CA ALA A 16 -43.27 7.56 -27.27
C ALA A 16 -42.97 6.15 -26.76
N ALA A 17 -43.99 5.51 -26.35
CA ALA A 17 -44.11 4.06 -26.15
C ALA A 17 -44.00 3.36 -27.53
N ASP A 18 -43.41 2.18 -27.58
CA ASP A 18 -43.89 1.14 -28.46
C ASP A 18 -43.68 -0.25 -27.87
N SER A 19 -44.79 -0.98 -27.95
CA SER A 19 -45.08 -2.34 -27.55
C SER A 19 -44.56 -3.33 -28.63
N GLY A 20 -44.19 -4.53 -28.24
CA GLY A 20 -44.02 -5.57 -29.25
C GLY A 20 -43.50 -6.91 -28.75
N ALA A 21 -44.47 -7.74 -28.29
CA ALA A 21 -44.66 -9.15 -28.60
C ALA A 21 -43.52 -10.19 -28.26
N GLU A 22 -43.86 -11.05 -27.32
CA GLU A 22 -43.39 -12.43 -27.25
C GLU A 22 -43.85 -13.24 -28.45
N PRO A 23 -43.13 -14.32 -28.79
CA PRO A 23 -43.79 -15.59 -28.97
C PRO A 23 -43.14 -16.75 -28.19
N SER A 24 -44.00 -17.52 -27.60
CA SER A 24 -43.83 -18.85 -27.05
C SER A 24 -43.39 -19.84 -28.13
N GLY A 25 -42.59 -20.81 -27.77
CA GLY A 25 -42.20 -21.96 -28.58
C GLY A 25 -41.39 -22.95 -27.74
N GLU A 26 -42.02 -23.79 -27.10
CA GLU A 26 -42.17 -25.28 -27.20
C GLU A 26 -40.88 -26.11 -27.13
N SER A 27 -40.84 -26.91 -26.09
CA SER A 27 -40.39 -28.30 -25.90
C SER A 27 -39.33 -28.88 -26.85
N GLY A 28 -38.25 -29.31 -26.25
CA GLY A 28 -37.29 -30.23 -26.80
C GLY A 28 -36.50 -30.92 -25.68
N GLU A 29 -37.08 -31.99 -25.11
CA GLU A 29 -36.33 -33.02 -24.40
C GLU A 29 -35.25 -33.58 -25.33
N ASN A 30 -34.00 -33.45 -24.90
CA ASN A 30 -32.97 -34.39 -25.32
C ASN A 30 -32.01 -34.61 -24.17
N ALA A 31 -32.22 -35.77 -23.55
CA ALA A 31 -31.24 -36.38 -22.66
C ALA A 31 -30.01 -36.78 -23.51
N ALA A 32 -28.89 -36.14 -23.23
CA ALA A 32 -27.59 -36.68 -23.62
C ALA A 32 -26.67 -36.55 -22.43
N SER A 33 -26.43 -37.69 -21.82
CA SER A 33 -25.31 -37.96 -20.92
C SER A 33 -24.02 -37.45 -21.56
N SER A 34 -23.38 -36.48 -20.97
CA SER A 34 -21.96 -36.27 -21.21
C SER A 34 -21.22 -36.48 -19.89
N GLU A 35 -20.45 -37.52 -19.98
CA GLU A 35 -19.49 -38.03 -19.01
C GLU A 35 -18.59 -36.91 -18.47
N GLY A 36 -18.28 -37.09 -17.19
CA GLY A 36 -17.48 -36.18 -16.42
C GLY A 36 -16.14 -35.82 -17.06
N ASP A 37 -15.98 -34.56 -17.32
CA ASP A 37 -14.65 -33.96 -17.33
C ASP A 37 -14.21 -33.81 -15.89
N GLY A 38 -13.44 -34.81 -15.46
CA GLY A 38 -12.71 -34.78 -14.20
C GLY A 38 -11.63 -33.69 -14.27
N GLY A 39 -12.06 -32.45 -14.25
CA GLY A 39 -11.15 -31.32 -14.04
C GLY A 39 -10.38 -31.56 -12.75
N ALA A 40 -9.09 -31.88 -12.87
CA ALA A 40 -8.19 -31.96 -11.74
C ALA A 40 -8.42 -30.71 -10.86
N PRO A 41 -8.47 -30.84 -9.53
CA PRO A 41 -8.61 -29.68 -8.64
C PRO A 41 -7.51 -28.69 -9.00
N VAL A 42 -7.89 -27.52 -9.48
CA VAL A 42 -6.95 -26.41 -9.66
C VAL A 42 -6.45 -26.12 -8.25
N GLU A 43 -5.24 -26.60 -7.92
CA GLU A 43 -4.57 -26.24 -6.68
C GLU A 43 -4.53 -24.72 -6.62
N LYS A 44 -5.33 -24.13 -5.73
CA LYS A 44 -5.25 -22.70 -5.45
C LYS A 44 -3.86 -22.45 -4.94
N LYS A 45 -3.01 -21.88 -5.80
CA LYS A 45 -1.67 -21.51 -5.44
C LYS A 45 -1.76 -20.58 -4.23
N ASP A 46 -1.15 -20.98 -3.13
CA ASP A 46 -1.11 -20.16 -1.92
C ASP A 46 -0.28 -18.91 -2.24
N GLU A 47 -0.95 -17.77 -2.39
CA GLU A 47 -0.31 -16.49 -2.72
C GLU A 47 0.66 -16.02 -1.61
N CYS A 48 0.51 -16.55 -0.40
CA CYS A 48 1.35 -16.25 0.76
C CYS A 48 2.67 -17.04 0.76
N VAL A 49 2.81 -18.01 -0.13
CA VAL A 49 4.00 -18.86 -0.23
C VAL A 49 4.50 -18.88 -1.68
N GLY A 50 5.77 -18.56 -1.89
CA GLY A 50 6.28 -18.56 -3.25
C GLY A 50 7.77 -18.29 -3.40
N PHE A 51 8.27 -18.51 -4.62
CA PHE A 51 9.64 -18.15 -5.01
C PHE A 51 9.74 -16.68 -5.42
N ASP A 52 8.75 -16.17 -6.12
CA ASP A 52 8.61 -14.76 -6.53
C ASP A 52 7.22 -14.27 -6.14
N ILE A 53 7.16 -13.51 -5.04
CA ILE A 53 5.94 -12.88 -4.57
C ILE A 53 5.97 -11.43 -5.07
N GLY A 54 5.24 -11.17 -6.16
CA GLY A 54 5.38 -9.96 -6.97
C GLY A 54 5.06 -8.68 -6.24
N ASN A 55 3.84 -8.53 -5.68
CA ASN A 55 3.48 -7.38 -4.86
C ASN A 55 2.96 -7.86 -3.50
N ILE A 56 3.85 -7.82 -2.52
CA ILE A 56 3.54 -8.28 -1.17
C ILE A 56 2.43 -7.45 -0.50
N GLU A 57 2.30 -6.17 -0.85
CA GLU A 57 1.25 -5.31 -0.31
C GLU A 57 -0.14 -5.81 -0.72
N ASP A 58 -0.33 -6.15 -1.99
CA ASP A 58 -1.59 -6.72 -2.48
C ASP A 58 -1.89 -8.08 -1.84
N VAL A 59 -0.87 -8.91 -1.65
CA VAL A 59 -0.99 -10.22 -1.01
C VAL A 59 -1.42 -10.06 0.45
N LEU A 60 -0.81 -9.14 1.18
CA LEU A 60 -1.14 -8.84 2.57
C LEU A 60 -2.54 -8.23 2.73
N MET A 61 -2.99 -7.43 1.74
CA MET A 61 -4.33 -6.82 1.76
C MET A 61 -5.47 -7.79 1.53
N LYS A 62 -5.22 -8.94 0.92
CA LYS A 62 -6.26 -9.96 0.62
C LYS A 62 -6.70 -10.77 1.84
N SER A 63 -6.15 -10.52 2.99
CA SER A 63 -6.44 -11.24 4.25
C SER A 63 -6.16 -12.75 4.23
N ALA A 64 -5.76 -13.32 3.09
CA ALA A 64 -5.46 -14.74 2.96
C ALA A 64 -4.23 -15.16 3.77
N CYS A 65 -3.33 -14.21 4.04
CA CYS A 65 -2.09 -14.41 4.78
C CYS A 65 -2.20 -14.02 6.26
N GLU A 66 -3.36 -13.53 6.71
CA GLU A 66 -3.55 -13.14 8.11
C GLU A 66 -3.37 -14.34 9.04
N GLU A 67 -2.70 -14.10 10.14
CA GLU A 67 -2.53 -15.06 11.23
C GLU A 67 -3.28 -14.54 12.46
N PRO A 68 -4.58 -14.87 12.61
CA PRO A 68 -5.48 -14.24 13.60
C PRO A 68 -5.02 -14.38 15.04
N SER A 69 -4.26 -15.44 15.34
CA SER A 69 -3.71 -15.69 16.69
C SER A 69 -2.40 -14.94 16.96
N ALA A 70 -1.75 -14.40 15.94
CA ALA A 70 -0.48 -13.73 16.08
C ALA A 70 -0.67 -12.22 16.25
N LYS A 71 -0.29 -11.71 17.44
CA LYS A 71 -0.19 -10.27 17.65
C LYS A 71 1.23 -9.82 17.30
N PRO A 72 1.41 -8.79 16.47
CA PRO A 72 2.73 -8.34 16.04
C PRO A 72 3.72 -8.12 17.21
N ASP A 73 3.24 -7.52 18.28
CA ASP A 73 4.07 -7.17 19.43
C ASP A 73 4.40 -8.37 20.35
N SER A 74 3.79 -9.55 20.12
CA SER A 74 4.06 -10.79 20.85
C SER A 74 4.84 -11.83 20.05
N LEU A 75 5.20 -11.50 18.80
CA LEU A 75 6.01 -12.41 17.99
C LEU A 75 7.44 -12.52 18.55
N PRO A 76 8.00 -13.73 18.60
CA PRO A 76 9.40 -13.88 18.99
C PRO A 76 10.31 -13.19 17.98
N THR A 77 11.32 -12.48 18.47
CA THR A 77 12.32 -11.88 17.61
C THR A 77 13.28 -12.93 17.07
N VAL A 78 13.37 -13.05 15.76
CA VAL A 78 14.25 -13.97 15.06
C VAL A 78 15.41 -13.21 14.41
N ASP A 79 16.64 -13.64 14.66
CA ASP A 79 17.81 -13.07 13.99
C ASP A 79 17.86 -13.51 12.53
N MET A 80 17.77 -12.52 11.65
CA MET A 80 17.75 -12.66 10.19
C MET A 80 19.09 -12.33 9.53
N LYS A 81 20.13 -12.04 10.32
CA LYS A 81 21.46 -11.72 9.81
C LYS A 81 21.99 -12.84 8.88
N GLY A 82 22.30 -12.47 7.64
CA GLY A 82 22.74 -13.40 6.60
C GLY A 82 21.68 -14.35 6.05
N LYS A 83 20.44 -14.29 6.56
CA LYS A 83 19.31 -15.08 6.06
C LYS A 83 18.36 -14.27 5.17
N LEU A 84 18.11 -13.04 5.56
CA LEU A 84 17.28 -12.09 4.83
C LEU A 84 18.14 -10.93 4.34
N GLU A 85 18.00 -10.58 3.07
CA GLU A 85 18.54 -9.33 2.52
C GLU A 85 17.38 -8.45 2.10
N VAL A 86 17.38 -7.21 2.59
CA VAL A 86 16.36 -6.22 2.21
C VAL A 86 17.04 -5.12 1.41
N THR A 87 16.58 -4.92 0.16
CA THR A 87 17.12 -3.91 -0.74
C THR A 87 16.02 -2.96 -1.21
N VAL A 88 16.42 -1.74 -1.60
CA VAL A 88 15.52 -0.75 -2.20
C VAL A 88 16.14 -0.26 -3.50
N ALA A 89 15.37 -0.31 -4.57
CA ALA A 89 15.70 0.29 -5.85
C ALA A 89 14.66 1.36 -6.22
N ALA A 90 15.06 2.38 -6.97
CA ALA A 90 14.17 3.45 -7.43
C ALA A 90 14.13 3.51 -8.96
N SER A 91 12.94 3.76 -9.51
CA SER A 91 12.77 3.94 -10.95
C SER A 91 11.68 5.00 -11.23
N PRO A 92 12.03 6.12 -11.87
CA PRO A 92 13.38 6.58 -12.21
C PRO A 92 14.17 7.08 -10.98
N THR A 93 15.50 7.11 -11.06
CA THR A 93 16.37 7.67 -10.01
C THR A 93 16.51 9.19 -10.10
N LYS A 94 16.10 9.78 -11.22
CA LYS A 94 16.09 11.23 -11.46
C LYS A 94 14.69 11.69 -11.82
N VAL A 95 14.16 12.66 -11.07
CA VAL A 95 12.80 13.19 -11.25
C VAL A 95 12.81 14.72 -11.29
N ALA A 96 11.78 15.31 -11.89
CA ALA A 96 11.54 16.75 -11.79
C ALA A 96 11.07 17.13 -10.36
N PRO A 97 11.16 18.40 -9.95
CA PRO A 97 10.52 18.88 -8.72
C PRO A 97 9.03 18.56 -8.71
N GLY A 98 8.56 17.88 -7.65
CA GLY A 98 7.19 17.36 -7.57
C GLY A 98 6.93 16.09 -8.37
N GLY A 99 7.94 15.55 -9.05
CA GLY A 99 7.83 14.30 -9.80
C GLY A 99 7.74 13.07 -8.90
N LYS A 100 7.54 11.92 -9.54
CA LYS A 100 7.31 10.63 -8.86
C LYS A 100 8.37 9.61 -9.23
N SER A 101 8.64 8.71 -8.32
CA SER A 101 9.47 7.52 -8.53
C SER A 101 8.83 6.33 -7.82
N ASP A 102 8.91 5.17 -8.42
CA ASP A 102 8.54 3.91 -7.77
C ASP A 102 9.76 3.34 -7.04
N LEU A 103 9.61 3.12 -5.74
CA LEU A 103 10.59 2.43 -4.92
C LEU A 103 10.20 0.96 -4.85
N VAL A 104 11.09 0.08 -5.25
CA VAL A 104 10.88 -1.37 -5.15
C VAL A 104 11.71 -1.89 -3.99
N VAL A 105 11.02 -2.26 -2.92
CA VAL A 105 11.61 -2.98 -1.79
C VAL A 105 11.62 -4.46 -2.12
N THR A 106 12.77 -5.11 -1.99
CA THR A 106 12.94 -6.54 -2.23
C THR A 106 13.40 -7.22 -0.96
N PHE A 107 12.67 -8.23 -0.53
CA PHE A 107 13.01 -9.15 0.56
C PHE A 107 13.52 -10.43 -0.07
N ALA A 108 14.81 -10.69 0.01
CA ALA A 108 15.43 -11.87 -0.58
C ALA A 108 15.80 -12.90 0.48
N ASN A 109 15.30 -14.12 0.35
CA ASN A 109 15.70 -15.25 1.16
C ASN A 109 17.07 -15.76 0.67
N LYS A 110 18.09 -15.58 1.48
CA LYS A 110 19.48 -16.02 1.16
C LYS A 110 19.78 -17.44 1.63
N THR A 111 18.76 -18.15 2.13
CA THR A 111 18.93 -19.49 2.67
C THR A 111 18.49 -20.58 1.69
N LYS A 112 18.88 -21.82 1.97
CA LYS A 112 18.44 -23.01 1.24
C LYS A 112 17.15 -23.62 1.80
N ALA A 113 16.52 -22.95 2.76
CA ALA A 113 15.25 -23.35 3.38
C ALA A 113 14.20 -22.25 3.17
N PRO A 114 12.89 -22.56 3.23
CA PRO A 114 11.86 -21.54 3.25
C PRO A 114 12.06 -20.56 4.41
N LEU A 115 11.83 -19.26 4.15
CA LEU A 115 11.96 -18.20 5.14
C LEU A 115 10.61 -17.53 5.35
N THR A 116 10.10 -17.62 6.58
CA THR A 116 8.83 -17.00 6.96
C THR A 116 9.09 -15.62 7.53
N LEU A 117 8.37 -14.63 7.00
CA LEU A 117 8.36 -13.24 7.44
C LEU A 117 6.97 -12.86 7.94
N HIS A 118 6.90 -12.07 9.00
CA HIS A 118 5.66 -11.53 9.53
C HIS A 118 5.60 -10.03 9.27
N PHE A 119 4.43 -9.56 8.88
CA PHE A 119 4.16 -8.16 8.56
C PHE A 119 3.01 -7.64 9.41
N ARG A 120 3.15 -6.42 9.92
CA ARG A 120 2.12 -5.72 10.68
C ARG A 120 1.06 -5.16 9.74
N ILE A 121 -0.21 -5.44 10.04
CA ILE A 121 -1.38 -4.86 9.39
C ILE A 121 -2.09 -3.96 10.41
N ASP A 122 -2.16 -2.64 10.13
CA ASP A 122 -2.72 -1.64 11.05
C ASP A 122 -3.37 -0.45 10.29
N PRO A 123 -4.61 -0.50 9.87
CA PRO A 123 -5.38 -1.65 9.37
C PRO A 123 -4.87 -2.18 8.03
N VAL A 124 -3.86 -1.54 7.47
CA VAL A 124 -3.21 -1.91 6.20
C VAL A 124 -1.70 -2.04 6.42
N PRO A 125 -0.99 -2.84 5.61
CA PRO A 125 0.47 -2.88 5.66
C PRO A 125 1.00 -1.51 5.22
N ARG A 126 1.88 -0.90 6.03
CA ARG A 126 2.41 0.43 5.75
C ARG A 126 3.88 0.36 5.40
N PHE A 127 4.17 0.72 4.16
CA PHE A 127 5.52 0.99 3.70
C PHE A 127 5.70 2.51 3.67
N ASP A 128 6.25 3.08 4.73
CA ASP A 128 6.45 4.51 4.85
C ASP A 128 7.82 4.93 4.31
N THR A 129 7.89 6.14 3.74
CA THR A 129 9.15 6.69 3.26
C THR A 129 9.62 7.84 4.15
N GLU A 130 10.93 7.95 4.29
CA GLU A 130 11.61 9.07 4.92
C GLU A 130 12.64 9.65 3.95
N THR A 131 12.52 10.95 3.65
CA THR A 131 13.40 11.64 2.71
C THR A 131 14.36 12.55 3.43
N PHE A 132 15.65 12.41 3.15
CA PHE A 132 16.72 13.18 3.76
C PHE A 132 17.49 13.98 2.70
N ASP A 133 17.85 15.19 3.02
CA ASP A 133 18.73 16.02 2.19
C ASP A 133 20.21 15.60 2.30
N ALA A 134 21.08 16.28 1.55
CA ALA A 134 22.52 16.03 1.58
C ALA A 134 23.18 16.28 2.95
N LYS A 135 22.51 16.98 3.87
CA LYS A 135 22.94 17.21 5.25
C LYS A 135 22.37 16.18 6.23
N ASN A 136 21.75 15.10 5.71
CA ASN A 136 21.04 14.09 6.48
C ASN A 136 19.89 14.66 7.34
N LYS A 137 19.30 15.77 6.92
CA LYS A 137 18.11 16.35 7.57
C LYS A 137 16.87 15.82 6.87
N ARG A 138 15.89 15.34 7.66
CA ARG A 138 14.59 14.92 7.13
C ARG A 138 13.82 16.12 6.57
N VAL A 139 13.31 16.01 5.34
CA VAL A 139 12.73 17.14 4.58
C VAL A 139 11.31 16.90 4.07
N ASP A 140 10.82 15.66 4.11
CA ASP A 140 9.47 15.27 3.69
C ASP A 140 8.40 15.59 4.74
N MET A 141 8.77 15.63 6.02
CA MET A 141 7.84 15.87 7.12
C MET A 141 7.67 17.35 7.44
N PRO A 142 6.47 17.76 7.91
CA PRO A 142 6.29 19.09 8.47
C PRO A 142 7.22 19.31 9.66
N ALA A 143 7.68 20.54 9.82
CA ALA A 143 8.46 20.91 10.98
C ALA A 143 7.61 20.90 12.26
N GLY A 144 8.24 20.56 13.40
CA GLY A 144 7.58 20.54 14.70
C GLY A 144 6.74 19.30 14.98
N ASN A 145 6.13 19.30 16.14
CA ASN A 145 5.25 18.22 16.58
C ASN A 145 3.90 18.26 15.84
N PRO A 146 3.24 17.10 15.67
CA PRO A 146 1.87 17.08 15.17
C PRO A 146 0.99 17.99 16.02
N PRO A 147 0.13 18.81 15.41
CA PRO A 147 -0.80 19.61 16.17
C PRO A 147 -1.77 18.71 16.95
N PRO A 148 -2.23 19.12 18.13
CA PRO A 148 -3.19 18.34 18.88
C PRO A 148 -4.49 18.18 18.10
N PRO A 149 -5.27 17.11 18.35
CA PRO A 149 -6.60 16.96 17.75
C PRO A 149 -7.49 18.15 18.15
N PRO A 150 -8.50 18.48 17.33
CA PRO A 150 -9.47 19.52 17.65
C PRO A 150 -10.17 19.24 18.99
N LYS A 151 -10.46 20.31 19.74
CA LYS A 151 -11.18 20.20 21.01
C LYS A 151 -12.54 19.52 20.81
N GLY A 152 -12.88 18.56 21.67
CA GLY A 152 -14.15 17.84 21.63
C GLY A 152 -14.17 16.63 20.68
N GLN A 153 -13.10 16.33 19.99
CA GLN A 153 -12.97 15.07 19.28
C GLN A 153 -12.14 14.08 20.12
N SER A 154 -12.76 12.97 20.48
CA SER A 154 -12.04 11.84 21.03
C SER A 154 -11.22 11.18 19.92
N ALA A 155 -10.03 10.68 20.28
CA ALA A 155 -9.33 9.78 19.38
C ALA A 155 -10.26 8.61 19.04
N PRO A 156 -10.36 8.20 17.77
CA PRO A 156 -11.11 6.99 17.45
C PRO A 156 -10.49 5.78 18.16
N PRO A 157 -11.27 4.72 18.35
CA PRO A 157 -10.76 3.51 18.93
C PRO A 157 -9.55 3.01 18.12
N PRO A 158 -8.53 2.46 18.78
CA PRO A 158 -7.41 1.87 18.06
C PRO A 158 -7.92 0.79 17.10
N SER A 159 -7.40 0.80 15.88
CA SER A 159 -7.65 -0.28 14.93
C SER A 159 -7.12 -1.59 15.47
N GLU A 160 -7.77 -2.69 15.09
CA GLU A 160 -7.23 -4.01 15.39
C GLU A 160 -5.92 -4.21 14.63
N VAL A 161 -4.84 -4.42 15.36
CA VAL A 161 -3.52 -4.68 14.78
C VAL A 161 -3.36 -6.18 14.60
N LYS A 162 -3.12 -6.59 13.37
CA LYS A 162 -2.97 -7.99 12.98
C LYS A 162 -1.55 -8.27 12.48
N ALA A 163 -1.20 -9.54 12.40
CA ALA A 163 -0.02 -10.01 11.69
C ALA A 163 -0.44 -10.82 10.46
N ALA A 164 0.34 -10.72 9.40
CA ALA A 164 0.23 -11.60 8.25
C ALA A 164 1.56 -12.30 8.00
N LYS A 165 1.49 -13.57 7.59
CA LYS A 165 2.63 -14.44 7.37
C LYS A 165 2.85 -14.69 5.89
N VAL A 166 4.07 -14.43 5.43
CA VAL A 166 4.51 -14.71 4.06
C VAL A 166 5.73 -15.61 4.10
N THR A 167 5.74 -16.67 3.32
CA THR A 167 6.85 -17.63 3.26
C THR A 167 7.52 -17.56 1.89
N ILE A 168 8.78 -17.12 1.88
CA ILE A 168 9.61 -17.01 0.68
C ILE A 168 10.37 -18.33 0.52
N ALA A 169 10.23 -18.96 -0.64
CA ALA A 169 10.94 -20.20 -0.98
C ALA A 169 12.48 -20.00 -0.91
N PRO A 170 13.26 -21.09 -0.84
CA PRO A 170 14.72 -21.01 -0.85
C PRO A 170 15.24 -20.19 -2.02
N ASN A 171 16.14 -19.24 -1.77
CA ASN A 171 16.70 -18.29 -2.74
C ASN A 171 15.64 -17.46 -3.51
N GLY A 172 14.39 -17.45 -3.06
CA GLY A 172 13.31 -16.66 -3.62
C GLY A 172 13.29 -15.25 -3.04
N PHE A 173 12.28 -14.48 -3.45
CA PHE A 173 12.11 -13.11 -3.02
C PHE A 173 10.63 -12.68 -3.01
N ALA A 174 10.35 -11.63 -2.24
CA ALA A 174 9.10 -10.91 -2.28
C ALA A 174 9.37 -9.42 -2.50
N ARG A 175 8.46 -8.71 -3.17
CA ARG A 175 8.64 -7.30 -3.49
C ARG A 175 7.45 -6.47 -3.03
N ALA A 176 7.73 -5.22 -2.60
CA ALA A 176 6.72 -4.19 -2.40
C ALA A 176 7.02 -3.00 -3.30
N ARG A 177 5.98 -2.43 -3.92
CA ARG A 177 6.11 -1.20 -4.69
C ARG A 177 5.59 -0.03 -3.86
N VAL A 178 6.47 0.89 -3.54
CA VAL A 178 6.18 2.05 -2.70
C VAL A 178 6.29 3.31 -3.54
N PRO A 179 5.17 3.98 -3.87
CA PRO A 179 5.21 5.23 -4.61
C PRO A 179 5.85 6.32 -3.75
N TRP A 180 6.78 7.06 -4.33
CA TRP A 180 7.41 8.22 -3.72
C TRP A 180 7.20 9.45 -4.57
N GLU A 181 6.96 10.59 -3.92
CA GLU A 181 6.79 11.87 -4.58
C GLU A 181 7.80 12.90 -4.04
N ALA A 182 8.38 13.68 -4.95
CA ALA A 182 9.34 14.72 -4.61
C ALA A 182 8.66 15.98 -4.05
N VAL A 183 7.88 15.82 -2.97
CA VAL A 183 7.10 16.89 -2.33
C VAL A 183 7.41 17.04 -0.85
N LYS A 184 7.30 18.29 -0.37
CA LYS A 184 7.24 18.59 1.06
C LYS A 184 5.82 18.40 1.56
N MET A 185 5.68 18.07 2.82
CA MET A 185 4.39 17.97 3.49
C MET A 185 4.20 19.08 4.51
N LYS A 186 2.95 19.45 4.73
CA LYS A 186 2.51 20.31 5.83
C LYS A 186 1.36 19.64 6.58
N TRP A 187 1.17 19.98 7.83
CA TRP A 187 0.03 19.51 8.58
C TRP A 187 -1.27 19.95 7.92
N ALA A 188 -2.24 19.06 7.84
CA ALA A 188 -3.56 19.38 7.32
C ALA A 188 -4.24 20.46 8.19
N PRO A 189 -5.16 21.26 7.64
CA PRO A 189 -5.97 22.21 8.39
C PRO A 189 -6.70 21.55 9.56
N GLU A 190 -6.94 22.31 10.62
CA GLU A 190 -7.55 21.80 11.85
C GLU A 190 -8.87 21.06 11.62
N LYS A 191 -9.71 21.57 10.73
CA LYS A 191 -11.02 20.97 10.36
C LYS A 191 -10.95 19.53 9.83
N VAL A 192 -9.80 19.07 9.34
CA VAL A 192 -9.63 17.71 8.82
C VAL A 192 -8.67 16.86 9.68
N ARG A 193 -8.12 17.44 10.75
CA ARG A 193 -7.30 16.69 11.70
C ARG A 193 -8.20 15.80 12.55
N GLY A 194 -7.79 14.60 12.80
CA GLY A 194 -8.58 13.63 13.57
C GLY A 194 -9.62 12.86 12.76
N THR A 195 -9.81 13.15 11.48
CA THR A 195 -10.71 12.39 10.62
C THR A 195 -10.12 11.08 10.12
N SER A 196 -8.82 10.83 10.31
CA SER A 196 -8.14 9.62 9.84
C SER A 196 -6.93 9.27 10.73
N PRO A 197 -7.15 8.82 11.96
CA PRO A 197 -6.08 8.46 12.89
C PRO A 197 -5.26 7.26 12.43
N GLU A 198 -5.89 6.36 11.70
CA GLU A 198 -5.27 5.16 11.14
C GLU A 198 -4.10 5.48 10.20
N LYS A 199 -4.13 6.65 9.58
CA LYS A 199 -3.07 7.15 8.68
C LYS A 199 -2.09 8.11 9.36
N GLY A 200 -2.16 8.22 10.68
CA GLY A 200 -1.45 9.26 11.44
C GLY A 200 -2.06 10.64 11.25
N TYR A 201 -1.41 11.68 11.74
CA TYR A 201 -1.90 13.03 11.55
C TYR A 201 -1.95 13.39 10.07
N PRO A 202 -3.12 13.85 9.55
CA PRO A 202 -3.28 14.17 8.15
C PRO A 202 -2.27 15.21 7.68
N ARG A 203 -1.67 14.96 6.54
CA ARG A 203 -0.68 15.84 5.92
C ARG A 203 -1.11 16.15 4.48
N ASN A 204 -0.81 17.35 4.05
CA ASN A 204 -1.07 17.79 2.68
C ASN A 204 0.25 18.17 2.00
N PRO A 205 0.39 18.00 0.69
CA PRO A 205 1.52 18.53 -0.05
C PRO A 205 1.67 20.05 0.18
N ALA A 206 2.91 20.48 0.39
CA ALA A 206 3.27 21.89 0.60
C ALA A 206 4.10 22.47 -0.53
N GLY A 207 4.22 21.73 -1.62
CA GLY A 207 4.99 22.08 -2.79
C GLY A 207 6.16 21.12 -3.05
N PRO A 208 6.85 21.29 -4.18
CA PRO A 208 7.94 20.39 -4.57
C PRO A 208 9.15 20.51 -3.63
N LEU A 209 9.89 19.43 -3.53
CA LEU A 209 11.24 19.48 -2.97
C LEU A 209 12.17 20.24 -3.91
N PRO A 210 13.13 21.02 -3.40
CA PRO A 210 14.13 21.71 -4.21
C PRO A 210 14.96 20.75 -5.04
N LYS A 211 15.59 21.27 -6.11
CA LYS A 211 16.60 20.53 -6.87
C LYS A 211 17.77 20.13 -5.95
N GLY A 212 18.24 18.89 -6.12
CA GLY A 212 19.34 18.36 -5.32
C GLY A 212 19.35 16.84 -5.24
N LYS A 213 20.30 16.31 -4.47
CA LYS A 213 20.41 14.90 -4.15
C LYS A 213 19.71 14.61 -2.82
N TYR A 214 19.00 13.52 -2.79
CA TYR A 214 18.21 13.08 -1.64
C TYR A 214 18.46 11.60 -1.38
N THR A 215 18.39 11.23 -0.11
CA THR A 215 18.40 9.84 0.31
C THR A 215 17.01 9.48 0.81
N VAL A 216 16.42 8.44 0.25
CA VAL A 216 15.10 7.94 0.69
C VAL A 216 15.29 6.61 1.39
N LYS A 217 14.79 6.51 2.62
CA LYS A 217 14.71 5.29 3.42
C LYS A 217 13.26 4.79 3.38
N VAL A 218 13.06 3.49 3.23
CA VAL A 218 11.74 2.88 3.34
C VAL A 218 11.64 2.14 4.67
N LYS A 219 10.66 2.52 5.50
CA LYS A 219 10.26 1.74 6.67
C LYS A 219 9.31 0.65 6.23
N THR A 220 9.64 -0.57 6.54
CA THR A 220 8.79 -1.73 6.23
C THR A 220 7.90 -2.09 7.41
N PRO A 221 6.72 -2.67 7.20
CA PRO A 221 5.88 -3.20 8.28
C PRO A 221 6.35 -4.57 8.80
N LEU A 222 7.60 -4.95 8.54
CA LEU A 222 8.20 -6.20 8.98
C LEU A 222 8.30 -6.23 10.51
N VAL A 223 7.91 -7.33 11.14
CA VAL A 223 7.91 -7.50 12.60
C VAL A 223 8.51 -8.84 13.03
N GLY A 224 8.93 -8.93 14.29
CA GLY A 224 9.50 -10.15 14.83
C GLY A 224 10.87 -10.52 14.27
N VAL A 225 11.63 -9.53 13.78
CA VAL A 225 12.95 -9.76 13.17
C VAL A 225 14.00 -8.82 13.74
N SER A 226 15.23 -9.30 13.80
CA SER A 226 16.41 -8.49 14.14
C SER A 226 17.54 -8.77 13.17
N GLU A 227 18.48 -7.87 13.10
CA GLU A 227 19.71 -8.05 12.36
C GLU A 227 20.90 -7.89 13.32
N GLY A 228 21.27 -9.00 13.96
CA GLY A 228 22.31 -9.01 14.98
C GLY A 228 21.89 -8.25 16.24
N SER A 229 22.68 -7.24 16.63
CA SER A 229 22.39 -6.37 17.79
C SER A 229 21.38 -5.27 17.49
N ASP A 230 21.06 -5.02 16.22
CA ASP A 230 20.11 -4.01 15.80
C ASP A 230 18.69 -4.60 15.85
N HIS A 231 17.78 -3.88 16.50
CA HIS A 231 16.41 -4.36 16.70
C HIS A 231 15.50 -4.27 15.47
N GLU A 232 15.99 -3.67 14.38
CA GLU A 232 15.21 -3.51 13.15
C GLU A 232 16.04 -3.90 11.92
N VAL A 233 15.46 -4.74 11.05
CA VAL A 233 15.95 -4.92 9.69
C VAL A 233 15.60 -3.68 8.90
N SER A 234 16.60 -2.82 8.71
CA SER A 234 16.43 -1.58 7.97
C SER A 234 16.56 -1.85 6.47
N ALA A 235 15.57 -1.44 5.69
CA ALA A 235 15.76 -1.33 4.26
C ALA A 235 16.89 -0.34 3.96
N PRO A 236 17.84 -0.66 3.07
CA PRO A 236 18.90 0.27 2.69
C PRO A 236 18.31 1.53 2.08
N LYS A 237 19.04 2.61 2.20
CA LYS A 237 18.68 3.90 1.60
C LYS A 237 18.96 3.88 0.10
N VAL A 238 18.10 4.51 -0.68
CA VAL A 238 18.30 4.74 -2.10
C VAL A 238 18.52 6.23 -2.36
N GLU A 239 19.44 6.53 -3.27
CA GLU A 239 19.72 7.91 -3.68
C GLU A 239 18.84 8.30 -4.87
N LEU A 240 18.23 9.50 -4.78
CA LEU A 240 17.44 10.11 -5.83
C LEU A 240 17.96 11.51 -6.14
N GLU A 241 17.86 11.91 -7.40
CA GLU A 241 18.19 13.26 -7.84
C GLU A 241 16.91 13.99 -8.27
N ILE A 242 16.68 15.18 -7.71
CA ILE A 242 15.66 16.09 -8.18
C ILE A 242 16.35 17.11 -9.05
N GLY A 243 16.06 17.05 -10.34
CA GLY A 243 16.67 17.86 -11.38
C GLY A 243 15.66 18.35 -12.41
N GLY A 244 16.07 19.15 -13.34
CA GLY A 244 15.27 19.65 -14.45
C GLY A 244 16.11 20.62 -15.24
#